data_c5c2defb75a2672b67564f9fedf4f53b
#
_entry.id   c5c2defb75a2672b67564f9fedf4f53b
#
_cell.length_a   1.000
_cell.length_b   1.000
_cell.length_c   1.000
_cell.angle_alpha   90.00
_cell.angle_beta   90.00
_cell.angle_gamma   90.00
#
_symmetry.space_group_name_H-M   'P 1'
#
loop_
_entity.id
_entity.type
_entity.pdbx_description
1 polymer ?
#
loop_
_entity_poly.entity_id
_entity_poly.type
_entity_poly.pdbx_seq_one_letter_code
_entity_poly.pdbx_strand_id
1 'polypeptide(L)'
;MHFFARLIPPRQDFPTTMTADEQSVMGEHFAYLQRLTMEKSVVMAGPCMETVFGAVVISAKSLEAATEIMKNDPSVLAGVNTFEIQPLHLSLLMHNIPDFRYPQEQSGKVLHKTVTAPVSAKEAWKAWTTSEGVTSFGPPKAIIDLRVGGRYEWLFSNDAPEGQRGSEDCLILSFLPEKMLSFEWNAPPQLPNARRQRTVVVILFEEKEPGRTTIDFTHFGFGVGEEWDRTYDYFDQAWSRVLERYVASVSSK
;
A
#
# COMPACT_ATOMS: atom_id res chain seq x y z
N MET A 1 7.52 5.02 -22.90
CA MET A 1 8.24 6.32 -22.84
C MET A 1 7.29 7.34 -22.23
N HIS A 2 7.82 8.44 -21.63
CA HIS A 2 6.95 9.49 -21.10
C HIS A 2 7.13 10.78 -21.90
N PHE A 3 6.06 11.57 -21.96
CA PHE A 3 6.00 12.84 -22.67
C PHE A 3 5.31 13.87 -21.78
N PHE A 4 5.82 15.09 -21.75
CA PHE A 4 5.20 16.22 -21.09
C PHE A 4 4.48 17.07 -22.09
N ALA A 5 3.20 17.26 -21.90
CA ALA A 5 2.37 18.17 -22.68
C ALA A 5 1.92 19.35 -21.83
N ARG A 6 1.97 20.54 -22.43
CA ARG A 6 1.35 21.76 -21.91
C ARG A 6 0.12 22.07 -22.74
N LEU A 7 -1.03 22.13 -22.10
CA LEU A 7 -2.25 22.67 -22.69
C LEU A 7 -2.29 24.18 -22.43
N ILE A 8 -2.35 24.96 -23.47
CA ILE A 8 -2.26 26.41 -23.42
C ILE A 8 -3.65 26.98 -23.69
N PRO A 9 -4.29 27.60 -22.68
CA PRO A 9 -5.60 28.21 -22.83
C PRO A 9 -5.53 29.49 -23.67
N PRO A 10 -6.67 29.98 -24.18
CA PRO A 10 -6.72 31.14 -25.09
C PRO A 10 -6.36 32.46 -24.38
N ARG A 11 -6.42 32.52 -23.04
CA ARG A 11 -6.16 33.72 -22.24
C ARG A 11 -5.73 33.35 -20.82
N GLN A 12 -4.99 34.25 -20.14
CA GLN A 12 -4.43 34.00 -18.79
C GLN A 12 -5.50 33.93 -17.70
N ASP A 13 -6.59 34.63 -17.86
CA ASP A 13 -7.73 34.61 -16.92
C ASP A 13 -8.79 33.55 -17.26
N PHE A 14 -8.47 32.64 -18.18
CA PHE A 14 -9.38 31.59 -18.66
C PHE A 14 -10.10 30.84 -17.53
N PRO A 15 -9.45 30.41 -16.43
CA PRO A 15 -10.14 29.65 -15.37
C PRO A 15 -11.30 30.39 -14.70
N THR A 16 -11.26 31.72 -14.71
CA THR A 16 -12.26 32.58 -14.04
C THR A 16 -13.22 33.25 -15.02
N THR A 17 -12.93 33.20 -16.33
CA THR A 17 -13.67 33.88 -17.38
C THR A 17 -14.23 32.97 -18.46
N MET A 18 -14.26 31.66 -18.21
CA MET A 18 -14.83 30.70 -19.16
C MET A 18 -16.30 30.99 -19.47
N THR A 19 -16.65 31.00 -20.75
CA THR A 19 -18.04 31.01 -21.20
C THR A 19 -18.72 29.67 -20.89
N ALA A 20 -20.03 29.60 -21.00
CA ALA A 20 -20.77 28.35 -20.79
C ALA A 20 -20.34 27.25 -21.76
N ASP A 21 -20.07 27.58 -23.02
CA ASP A 21 -19.61 26.64 -24.04
C ASP A 21 -18.19 26.13 -23.70
N GLU A 22 -17.28 27.02 -23.31
CA GLU A 22 -15.92 26.65 -22.87
C GLU A 22 -15.96 25.75 -21.63
N GLN A 23 -16.85 26.01 -20.67
CA GLN A 23 -17.04 25.15 -19.48
C GLN A 23 -17.52 23.75 -19.90
N SER A 24 -18.43 23.64 -20.85
CA SER A 24 -18.90 22.35 -21.37
C SER A 24 -17.75 21.57 -22.01
N VAL A 25 -16.97 22.20 -22.87
CA VAL A 25 -15.79 21.60 -23.52
C VAL A 25 -14.74 21.18 -22.49
N MET A 26 -14.50 21.99 -21.46
CA MET A 26 -13.56 21.63 -20.39
C MET A 26 -14.08 20.49 -19.51
N GLY A 27 -15.38 20.31 -19.41
CA GLY A 27 -16.00 19.13 -18.80
C GLY A 27 -15.70 17.84 -19.58
N GLU A 28 -15.83 17.90 -20.91
CA GLU A 28 -15.49 16.77 -21.78
C GLU A 28 -13.98 16.47 -21.77
N HIS A 29 -13.14 17.51 -21.78
CA HIS A 29 -11.70 17.42 -21.60
C HIS A 29 -11.34 16.67 -20.30
N PHE A 30 -11.94 17.06 -19.17
CA PHE A 30 -11.69 16.40 -17.89
C PHE A 30 -12.07 14.92 -17.93
N ALA A 31 -13.25 14.59 -18.47
CA ALA A 31 -13.71 13.20 -18.64
C ALA A 31 -12.76 12.39 -19.56
N TYR A 32 -12.23 13.01 -20.60
CA TYR A 32 -11.24 12.40 -21.50
C TYR A 32 -9.95 12.04 -20.77
N LEU A 33 -9.36 12.99 -20.03
CA LEU A 33 -8.15 12.74 -19.24
C LEU A 33 -8.37 11.74 -18.12
N GLN A 34 -9.54 11.76 -17.47
CA GLN A 34 -9.91 10.79 -16.43
C GLN A 34 -9.95 9.37 -17.00
N ARG A 35 -10.56 9.17 -18.18
CA ARG A 35 -10.56 7.88 -18.87
C ARG A 35 -9.15 7.41 -19.21
N LEU A 36 -8.31 8.27 -19.78
CA LEU A 36 -6.93 7.94 -20.12
C LEU A 36 -6.07 7.63 -18.88
N THR A 37 -6.39 8.22 -17.73
CA THR A 37 -5.72 7.90 -16.46
C THR A 37 -6.09 6.49 -16.00
N MET A 38 -7.36 6.10 -16.10
CA MET A 38 -7.79 4.73 -15.80
C MET A 38 -7.17 3.71 -16.78
N GLU A 39 -6.99 4.08 -18.05
CA GLU A 39 -6.31 3.28 -19.08
C GLU A 39 -4.77 3.28 -18.93
N LYS A 40 -4.21 3.98 -17.94
CA LYS A 40 -2.76 4.14 -17.67
C LYS A 40 -1.98 4.83 -18.80
N SER A 41 -2.66 5.55 -19.67
CA SER A 41 -2.05 6.37 -20.72
C SER A 41 -1.70 7.77 -20.24
N VAL A 42 -2.39 8.30 -19.23
CA VAL A 42 -2.04 9.54 -18.53
C VAL A 42 -1.52 9.20 -17.15
N VAL A 43 -0.31 9.67 -16.81
CA VAL A 43 0.36 9.47 -15.53
C VAL A 43 -0.11 10.49 -14.50
N MET A 44 -0.23 11.74 -14.93
CA MET A 44 -0.79 12.85 -14.15
C MET A 44 -1.33 13.94 -15.07
N ALA A 45 -2.34 14.66 -14.61
CA ALA A 45 -2.85 15.85 -15.25
C ALA A 45 -3.38 16.85 -14.23
N GLY A 46 -3.27 18.14 -14.51
CA GLY A 46 -3.82 19.19 -13.67
C GLY A 46 -3.43 20.60 -14.14
N PRO A 47 -4.18 21.62 -13.71
CA PRO A 47 -3.87 23.01 -14.03
C PRO A 47 -2.72 23.56 -13.18
N CYS A 48 -1.85 24.35 -13.81
CA CYS A 48 -0.90 25.23 -13.14
C CYS A 48 -1.55 26.61 -12.96
N MET A 49 -1.62 27.13 -11.74
CA MET A 49 -2.50 28.23 -11.40
C MET A 49 -1.82 29.61 -11.52
N GLU A 50 -0.51 29.73 -11.32
CA GLU A 50 0.20 31.01 -11.43
C GLU A 50 0.50 31.39 -12.88
N THR A 51 1.10 30.45 -13.64
CA THR A 51 1.20 30.55 -15.09
C THR A 51 0.18 29.61 -15.68
N VAL A 52 -0.94 30.14 -16.17
CA VAL A 52 -2.10 29.34 -16.53
C VAL A 52 -1.83 28.45 -17.73
N PHE A 53 -1.66 27.16 -17.46
CA PHE A 53 -1.60 26.08 -18.45
C PHE A 53 -2.00 24.75 -17.82
N GLY A 54 -2.47 23.80 -18.61
CA GLY A 54 -2.66 22.42 -18.16
C GLY A 54 -1.37 21.62 -18.30
N ALA A 55 -0.90 20.97 -17.25
CA ALA A 55 0.22 20.03 -17.27
C ALA A 55 -0.33 18.61 -17.46
N VAL A 56 0.17 17.86 -18.45
CA VAL A 56 -0.20 16.45 -18.67
C VAL A 56 1.07 15.64 -18.90
N VAL A 57 1.25 14.56 -18.14
CA VAL A 57 2.30 13.57 -18.37
C VAL A 57 1.68 12.33 -18.97
N ILE A 58 2.13 11.96 -20.18
CA ILE A 58 1.59 10.87 -20.97
C ILE A 58 2.59 9.71 -21.01
N SER A 59 2.10 8.48 -20.90
CA SER A 59 2.83 7.24 -21.17
C SER A 59 2.42 6.71 -22.55
N ALA A 60 3.35 6.71 -23.50
CA ALA A 60 3.10 6.26 -24.87
C ALA A 60 4.32 5.57 -25.48
N LYS A 61 4.13 4.87 -26.61
CA LYS A 61 5.20 4.13 -27.29
C LYS A 61 6.13 5.06 -28.06
N SER A 62 5.62 6.19 -28.55
CA SER A 62 6.37 7.18 -29.34
C SER A 62 5.79 8.59 -29.15
N LEU A 63 6.54 9.61 -29.62
CA LEU A 63 6.07 11.00 -29.61
C LEU A 63 4.83 11.19 -30.51
N GLU A 64 4.77 10.51 -31.64
CA GLU A 64 3.62 10.52 -32.53
C GLU A 64 2.36 9.99 -31.79
N ALA A 65 2.48 8.85 -31.10
CA ALA A 65 1.38 8.29 -30.34
C ALA A 65 0.92 9.22 -29.19
N ALA A 66 1.84 9.87 -28.49
CA ALA A 66 1.51 10.84 -27.45
C ALA A 66 0.88 12.11 -28.04
N THR A 67 1.34 12.54 -29.21
CA THR A 67 0.78 13.69 -29.95
C THR A 67 -0.65 13.41 -30.41
N GLU A 68 -0.95 12.19 -30.88
CA GLU A 68 -2.31 11.80 -31.26
C GLU A 68 -3.26 11.79 -30.05
N ILE A 69 -2.79 11.40 -28.87
CA ILE A 69 -3.58 11.52 -27.64
C ILE A 69 -3.97 12.99 -27.40
N MET A 70 -3.03 13.92 -27.51
CA MET A 70 -3.32 15.34 -27.30
C MET A 70 -4.20 15.95 -28.39
N LYS A 71 -4.04 15.57 -29.66
CA LYS A 71 -4.90 16.00 -30.74
C LYS A 71 -6.35 15.57 -30.61
N ASN A 72 -6.59 14.43 -29.95
CA ASN A 72 -7.94 13.90 -29.71
C ASN A 72 -8.57 14.44 -28.41
N ASP A 73 -7.90 15.32 -27.69
CA ASP A 73 -8.45 15.99 -26.52
C ASP A 73 -9.61 16.91 -26.96
N PRO A 74 -10.81 16.79 -26.32
CA PRO A 74 -11.96 17.62 -26.67
C PRO A 74 -11.68 19.12 -26.68
N SER A 75 -10.85 19.62 -25.77
CA SER A 75 -10.50 21.03 -25.70
C SER A 75 -9.61 21.49 -26.88
N VAL A 76 -8.79 20.58 -27.38
CA VAL A 76 -7.95 20.84 -28.59
C VAL A 76 -8.78 20.74 -29.85
N LEU A 77 -9.64 19.71 -29.97
CA LEU A 77 -10.54 19.53 -31.09
C LEU A 77 -11.51 20.72 -31.25
N ALA A 78 -12.00 21.24 -30.14
CA ALA A 78 -12.88 22.41 -30.15
C ALA A 78 -12.13 23.75 -30.35
N GLY A 79 -10.80 23.73 -30.43
CA GLY A 79 -9.98 24.93 -30.60
C GLY A 79 -9.93 25.84 -29.35
N VAL A 80 -10.36 25.35 -28.21
CA VAL A 80 -10.28 26.07 -26.92
C VAL A 80 -8.85 26.12 -26.44
N ASN A 81 -8.17 24.96 -26.41
CA ASN A 81 -6.76 24.89 -26.03
C ASN A 81 -5.87 24.56 -27.26
N THR A 82 -4.66 25.06 -27.21
CA THR A 82 -3.54 24.54 -28.00
C THR A 82 -2.62 23.72 -27.11
N PHE A 83 -1.64 22.99 -27.68
CA PHE A 83 -0.69 22.24 -26.86
C PHE A 83 0.71 22.24 -27.46
N GLU A 84 1.68 22.10 -26.56
CA GLU A 84 3.07 21.77 -26.84
C GLU A 84 3.38 20.43 -26.19
N ILE A 85 4.17 19.58 -26.83
CA ILE A 85 4.56 18.26 -26.29
C ILE A 85 6.04 17.99 -26.56
N GLN A 86 6.69 17.38 -25.57
CA GLN A 86 8.10 17.00 -25.67
C GLN A 86 8.36 15.70 -24.93
N PRO A 87 9.42 14.95 -25.32
CA PRO A 87 9.88 13.80 -24.54
C PRO A 87 10.25 14.20 -23.11
N LEU A 88 9.84 13.38 -22.15
CA LEU A 88 10.16 13.53 -20.75
C LEU A 88 10.96 12.32 -20.28
N HIS A 89 12.16 12.54 -19.77
CA HIS A 89 12.88 11.53 -19.01
C HIS A 89 12.39 11.59 -17.57
N LEU A 90 11.43 10.73 -17.24
CA LEU A 90 10.88 10.65 -15.89
C LEU A 90 11.87 9.86 -15.01
N SER A 91 12.70 10.58 -14.28
CA SER A 91 13.74 10.00 -13.41
C SER A 91 13.18 9.51 -12.07
N LEU A 92 12.24 10.27 -11.50
CA LEU A 92 11.62 9.99 -10.19
C LEU A 92 10.13 10.28 -10.27
N LEU A 93 9.32 9.33 -9.83
CA LEU A 93 7.88 9.49 -9.61
C LEU A 93 7.56 8.84 -8.27
N MET A 94 6.72 9.46 -7.46
CA MET A 94 6.38 8.94 -6.14
C MET A 94 5.84 7.50 -6.16
N HIS A 95 5.25 7.06 -7.31
CA HIS A 95 4.80 5.69 -7.53
C HIS A 95 5.74 4.86 -8.43
N ASN A 96 6.87 5.43 -8.90
CA ASN A 96 7.91 4.74 -9.70
C ASN A 96 9.16 4.37 -8.90
N ILE A 97 9.17 4.61 -7.61
CA ILE A 97 9.89 3.68 -6.76
C ILE A 97 9.08 2.41 -6.92
N PRO A 98 9.66 1.29 -7.39
CA PRO A 98 8.93 0.03 -7.37
C PRO A 98 8.74 -0.36 -5.90
N ASP A 99 7.84 0.32 -5.26
CA ASP A 99 7.23 -0.09 -4.03
C ASP A 99 6.17 -1.11 -4.44
N PHE A 100 6.68 -2.19 -5.03
CA PHE A 100 5.91 -3.40 -5.00
C PHE A 100 5.76 -3.71 -3.53
N ARG A 101 4.61 -3.32 -2.99
CA ARG A 101 4.29 -3.56 -1.58
C ARG A 101 4.55 -5.02 -1.20
N TYR A 102 4.46 -5.91 -2.18
CA TYR A 102 4.78 -7.32 -2.06
C TYR A 102 5.85 -7.73 -3.08
N PRO A 103 6.70 -8.74 -2.77
CA PRO A 103 7.67 -9.28 -3.72
C PRO A 103 7.00 -9.72 -5.02
N GLN A 104 7.55 -9.28 -6.16
CA GLN A 104 7.04 -9.67 -7.48
C GLN A 104 7.34 -11.14 -7.79
N GLU A 105 8.48 -11.63 -7.30
CA GLU A 105 8.85 -13.02 -7.33
C GLU A 105 8.89 -13.55 -5.90
N GLN A 106 8.12 -14.60 -5.64
CA GLN A 106 8.01 -15.20 -4.33
C GLN A 106 8.72 -16.56 -4.28
N SER A 107 9.42 -16.82 -3.18
CA SER A 107 10.17 -18.05 -2.98
C SER A 107 9.29 -19.29 -2.75
N GLY A 108 7.98 -19.10 -2.52
CA GLY A 108 7.08 -20.16 -2.11
C GLY A 108 7.27 -20.63 -0.65
N LYS A 109 8.23 -20.06 0.09
CA LYS A 109 8.43 -20.37 1.51
C LYS A 109 7.24 -19.96 2.35
N VAL A 110 6.82 -20.84 3.24
CA VAL A 110 5.71 -20.63 4.19
C VAL A 110 6.17 -21.04 5.58
N LEU A 111 6.00 -20.14 6.55
CA LEU A 111 6.11 -20.49 7.97
C LEU A 111 4.73 -20.90 8.46
N HIS A 112 4.65 -22.06 9.08
CA HIS A 112 3.42 -22.53 9.71
C HIS A 112 3.72 -22.96 11.15
N LYS A 113 2.94 -22.45 12.10
CA LYS A 113 3.07 -22.75 13.52
C LYS A 113 1.69 -22.90 14.13
N THR A 114 1.56 -23.84 15.03
CA THR A 114 0.30 -24.09 15.74
C THR A 114 0.56 -24.08 17.25
N VAL A 115 -0.25 -23.32 18.00
CA VAL A 115 -0.25 -23.34 19.45
C VAL A 115 -1.67 -23.44 20.00
N THR A 116 -1.81 -23.96 21.20
CA THR A 116 -3.11 -24.00 21.88
C THR A 116 -3.05 -23.14 23.14
N ALA A 117 -3.98 -22.21 23.27
CA ALA A 117 -4.12 -21.30 24.39
C ALA A 117 -5.33 -21.69 25.26
N PRO A 118 -5.23 -21.67 26.61
CA PRO A 118 -6.33 -22.03 27.54
C PRO A 118 -7.30 -20.85 27.71
N VAL A 119 -7.84 -20.34 26.61
CA VAL A 119 -8.80 -19.23 26.57
C VAL A 119 -9.81 -19.46 25.46
N SER A 120 -10.97 -18.79 25.55
CA SER A 120 -11.97 -18.79 24.48
C SER A 120 -11.46 -18.12 23.18
N ALA A 121 -12.08 -18.44 22.04
CA ALA A 121 -11.77 -17.78 20.77
C ALA A 121 -11.98 -16.27 20.85
N LYS A 122 -12.95 -15.81 21.60
CA LYS A 122 -13.22 -14.39 21.85
C LYS A 122 -12.06 -13.70 22.59
N GLU A 123 -11.52 -14.32 23.62
CA GLU A 123 -10.38 -13.79 24.37
C GLU A 123 -9.09 -13.82 23.54
N ALA A 124 -8.86 -14.92 22.83
CA ALA A 124 -7.76 -15.01 21.88
C ALA A 124 -7.85 -13.92 20.80
N TRP A 125 -9.01 -13.74 20.21
CA TRP A 125 -9.29 -12.67 19.25
C TRP A 125 -8.96 -11.30 19.82
N LYS A 126 -9.48 -10.97 21.02
CA LYS A 126 -9.22 -9.69 21.68
C LYS A 126 -7.72 -9.46 21.90
N ALA A 127 -6.99 -10.49 22.30
CA ALA A 127 -5.55 -10.40 22.52
C ALA A 127 -4.77 -10.03 21.25
N TRP A 128 -5.18 -10.53 20.09
CA TRP A 128 -4.50 -10.27 18.81
C TRP A 128 -5.04 -9.06 18.04
N THR A 129 -6.20 -8.52 18.39
CA THR A 129 -6.87 -7.47 17.60
C THR A 129 -6.98 -6.13 18.31
N THR A 130 -6.44 -6.00 19.51
CA THR A 130 -6.40 -4.73 20.24
C THR A 130 -4.97 -4.35 20.62
N SER A 131 -4.69 -3.04 20.62
CA SER A 131 -3.37 -2.53 21.04
C SER A 131 -2.99 -3.01 22.45
N GLU A 132 -3.92 -2.97 23.40
CA GLU A 132 -3.74 -3.45 24.77
C GLU A 132 -3.47 -4.97 24.82
N GLY A 133 -4.23 -5.74 24.03
CA GLY A 133 -4.05 -7.18 23.96
C GLY A 133 -2.66 -7.57 23.45
N VAL A 134 -2.25 -6.99 22.34
CA VAL A 134 -0.95 -7.26 21.74
C VAL A 134 0.22 -6.85 22.64
N THR A 135 0.13 -5.71 23.32
CA THR A 135 1.20 -5.28 24.25
C THR A 135 1.34 -6.15 25.49
N SER A 136 0.34 -6.98 25.82
CA SER A 136 0.43 -7.91 26.94
C SER A 136 1.44 -9.06 26.74
N PHE A 137 1.77 -9.40 25.49
CA PHE A 137 2.70 -10.50 25.15
C PHE A 137 3.73 -10.14 24.07
N GLY A 138 3.56 -9.02 23.40
CA GLY A 138 4.36 -8.59 22.25
C GLY A 138 5.24 -7.37 22.53
N PRO A 139 5.12 -6.33 21.75
CA PRO A 139 5.93 -5.12 21.85
C PRO A 139 5.46 -4.21 22.99
N PRO A 140 6.30 -3.24 23.43
CA PRO A 140 5.91 -2.26 24.43
C PRO A 140 4.82 -1.29 23.94
N LYS A 141 4.62 -1.15 22.61
CA LYS A 141 3.59 -0.31 22.02
C LYS A 141 3.03 -0.94 20.75
N ALA A 142 1.73 -0.86 20.57
CA ALA A 142 1.04 -1.28 19.35
C ALA A 142 0.02 -0.22 18.93
N ILE A 143 -0.26 -0.14 17.63
CA ILE A 143 -1.31 0.68 17.04
C ILE A 143 -2.14 -0.22 16.14
N ILE A 144 -3.37 -0.51 16.60
CA ILE A 144 -4.28 -1.39 15.89
C ILE A 144 -5.59 -0.65 15.63
N ASP A 145 -5.93 -0.49 14.35
CA ASP A 145 -7.22 0.03 13.87
C ASP A 145 -7.94 -1.13 13.16
N LEU A 146 -8.84 -1.81 13.89
CA LEU A 146 -9.47 -3.06 13.43
C LEU A 146 -10.51 -2.79 12.33
N ARG A 147 -10.02 -2.49 11.13
CA ARG A 147 -10.77 -2.38 9.88
C ARG A 147 -9.88 -2.81 8.72
N VAL A 148 -10.46 -3.23 7.61
CA VAL A 148 -9.69 -3.52 6.39
C VAL A 148 -8.96 -2.25 5.93
N GLY A 149 -7.65 -2.36 5.71
CA GLY A 149 -6.76 -1.23 5.43
C GLY A 149 -6.41 -0.39 6.66
N GLY A 150 -6.86 -0.75 7.86
CA GLY A 150 -6.45 -0.11 9.11
C GLY A 150 -5.04 -0.54 9.54
N ARG A 151 -4.42 0.25 10.39
CA ARG A 151 -3.04 0.01 10.85
C ARG A 151 -2.97 -1.25 11.71
N TYR A 152 -1.87 -2.01 11.54
CA TYR A 152 -1.50 -3.13 12.39
C TYR A 152 -0.01 -3.07 12.71
N GLU A 153 0.36 -2.22 13.64
CA GLU A 153 1.73 -1.87 13.91
C GLU A 153 2.17 -2.30 15.31
N TRP A 154 3.25 -3.04 15.35
CA TRP A 154 3.94 -3.44 16.58
C TRP A 154 5.27 -2.68 16.67
N LEU A 155 5.41 -1.82 17.66
CA LEU A 155 6.58 -0.97 17.84
C LEU A 155 7.45 -1.53 18.95
N PHE A 156 8.61 -2.09 18.58
CA PHE A 156 9.55 -2.75 19.50
C PHE A 156 10.58 -1.77 20.08
N SER A 157 10.75 -0.59 19.50
CA SER A 157 11.63 0.47 19.99
C SER A 157 10.91 1.82 19.93
N ASN A 158 11.04 2.60 21.00
CA ASN A 158 10.56 3.97 21.06
C ASN A 158 11.62 4.97 20.54
N ASP A 159 12.90 4.60 20.64
CA ASP A 159 14.05 5.49 20.38
C ASP A 159 14.62 5.33 18.95
N ALA A 160 14.24 4.27 18.25
CA ALA A 160 14.67 4.08 16.86
C ALA A 160 14.04 5.13 15.94
N PRO A 161 14.72 5.51 14.85
CA PRO A 161 14.16 6.38 13.82
C PRO A 161 12.84 5.85 13.26
N GLU A 162 12.00 6.75 12.75
CA GLU A 162 10.80 6.38 12.02
C GLU A 162 11.12 5.42 10.86
N GLY A 163 10.26 4.43 10.65
CA GLY A 163 10.51 3.35 9.70
C GLY A 163 11.41 2.22 10.23
N GLN A 164 11.96 2.32 11.45
CA GLN A 164 12.83 1.30 12.04
C GLN A 164 12.36 0.77 13.42
N ARG A 165 11.18 1.21 13.86
CA ARG A 165 10.65 0.91 15.21
C ARG A 165 10.00 -0.46 15.33
N GLY A 166 9.53 -1.01 14.21
CA GLY A 166 8.81 -2.29 14.23
C GLY A 166 8.07 -2.56 12.91
N SER A 167 6.83 -3.03 12.98
CA SER A 167 6.00 -3.29 11.80
C SER A 167 5.23 -2.04 11.34
N GLU A 168 5.94 -0.93 11.21
CA GLU A 168 5.38 0.34 10.76
C GLU A 168 4.78 0.21 9.35
N ASP A 169 3.68 0.91 9.09
CA ASP A 169 2.92 0.91 7.82
C ASP A 169 2.31 -0.45 7.42
N CYS A 170 2.30 -1.44 8.31
CA CYS A 170 1.60 -2.69 8.09
C CYS A 170 0.10 -2.50 8.31
N LEU A 171 -0.70 -3.13 7.46
CA LEU A 171 -2.14 -2.96 7.39
C LEU A 171 -2.88 -4.27 7.67
N ILE A 172 -4.09 -4.16 8.21
CA ILE A 172 -5.05 -5.27 8.24
C ILE A 172 -5.57 -5.52 6.84
N LEU A 173 -5.42 -6.74 6.34
CA LEU A 173 -5.86 -7.14 5.01
C LEU A 173 -7.30 -7.64 5.01
N SER A 174 -7.63 -8.48 5.97
CA SER A 174 -8.98 -9.01 6.16
C SER A 174 -9.14 -9.62 7.55
N PHE A 175 -10.38 -9.78 8.00
CA PHE A 175 -10.69 -10.50 9.22
C PHE A 175 -12.11 -11.05 9.23
N LEU A 176 -12.29 -12.12 9.99
CA LEU A 176 -13.59 -12.66 10.41
C LEU A 176 -13.57 -12.71 11.94
N PRO A 177 -14.44 -11.96 12.64
CA PRO A 177 -14.41 -11.89 14.10
C PRO A 177 -14.35 -13.26 14.76
N GLU A 178 -13.43 -13.41 15.71
CA GLU A 178 -13.18 -14.63 16.49
C GLU A 178 -12.75 -15.87 15.67
N LYS A 179 -12.52 -15.71 14.35
CA LYS A 179 -12.16 -16.81 13.46
C LYS A 179 -10.87 -16.60 12.68
N MET A 180 -10.65 -15.41 12.14
CA MET A 180 -9.50 -15.17 11.28
C MET A 180 -9.07 -13.72 11.33
N LEU A 181 -7.74 -13.50 11.35
CA LEU A 181 -7.10 -12.20 11.16
C LEU A 181 -6.00 -12.34 10.11
N SER A 182 -5.95 -11.43 9.15
CA SER A 182 -4.88 -11.35 8.16
C SER A 182 -4.33 -9.93 8.11
N PHE A 183 -3.00 -9.82 8.14
CA PHE A 183 -2.30 -8.54 8.14
C PHE A 183 -0.94 -8.62 7.46
N GLU A 184 -0.44 -7.48 7.08
CA GLU A 184 0.89 -7.33 6.52
C GLU A 184 1.97 -7.39 7.58
N TRP A 185 3.18 -7.82 7.16
CA TRP A 185 4.35 -7.77 8.00
C TRP A 185 5.58 -7.32 7.23
N ASN A 186 6.56 -6.72 7.87
CA ASN A 186 7.80 -6.28 7.25
C ASN A 186 9.02 -6.89 7.93
N ALA A 187 10.12 -7.01 7.19
CA ALA A 187 11.39 -7.50 7.71
C ALA A 187 11.99 -6.55 8.78
N PRO A 188 12.85 -7.06 9.67
CA PRO A 188 13.52 -6.23 10.66
C PRO A 188 14.48 -5.21 9.99
N PRO A 189 14.82 -4.10 10.68
CA PRO A 189 15.65 -3.02 10.11
C PRO A 189 17.00 -3.45 9.54
N GLN A 190 17.58 -4.55 10.03
CA GLN A 190 18.85 -5.10 9.58
C GLN A 190 18.78 -5.76 8.19
N LEU A 191 17.59 -5.89 7.62
CA LEU A 191 17.31 -6.47 6.31
C LEU A 191 16.57 -5.43 5.45
N PRO A 192 17.28 -4.35 5.04
CA PRO A 192 16.63 -3.12 4.53
C PRO A 192 15.93 -3.31 3.17
N ASN A 193 16.40 -4.21 2.30
CA ASN A 193 15.76 -4.43 1.01
C ASN A 193 14.47 -5.23 1.16
N ALA A 194 14.48 -6.31 1.94
CA ALA A 194 13.28 -7.06 2.27
C ALA A 194 12.26 -6.18 3.05
N ARG A 195 12.76 -5.29 3.93
CA ARG A 195 11.93 -4.40 4.73
C ARG A 195 11.08 -3.42 3.91
N ARG A 196 11.53 -3.03 2.72
CA ARG A 196 10.75 -2.16 1.81
C ARG A 196 9.47 -2.81 1.30
N GLN A 197 9.40 -4.14 1.38
CA GLN A 197 8.27 -4.91 0.92
C GLN A 197 7.54 -5.55 2.10
N ARG A 198 6.36 -6.08 1.84
CA ARG A 198 5.50 -6.71 2.84
C ARG A 198 5.37 -8.20 2.57
N THR A 199 5.26 -8.94 3.63
CA THR A 199 4.81 -10.32 3.66
C THR A 199 3.41 -10.35 4.27
N VAL A 200 2.77 -11.50 4.29
CA VAL A 200 1.41 -11.68 4.78
C VAL A 200 1.38 -12.68 5.92
N VAL A 201 0.71 -12.31 6.99
CA VAL A 201 0.40 -13.19 8.11
C VAL A 201 -1.09 -13.49 8.12
N VAL A 202 -1.44 -14.75 8.33
CA VAL A 202 -2.81 -15.20 8.59
C VAL A 202 -2.84 -15.97 9.90
N ILE A 203 -3.78 -15.63 10.75
CA ILE A 203 -4.04 -16.33 12.02
C ILE A 203 -5.47 -16.86 11.96
N LEU A 204 -5.63 -18.16 12.19
CA LEU A 204 -6.94 -18.78 12.41
C LEU A 204 -7.11 -19.09 13.88
N PHE A 205 -8.32 -18.88 14.38
CA PHE A 205 -8.71 -19.13 15.78
C PHE A 205 -9.78 -20.22 15.78
N GLU A 206 -9.49 -21.36 16.35
CA GLU A 206 -10.43 -22.49 16.43
C GLU A 206 -10.60 -22.94 17.87
N GLU A 207 -11.75 -22.67 18.47
CA GLU A 207 -12.12 -23.16 19.79
C GLU A 207 -12.70 -24.58 19.65
N LYS A 208 -11.83 -25.60 19.80
CA LYS A 208 -12.23 -27.02 19.70
C LYS A 208 -12.92 -27.53 20.94
N GLU A 209 -12.58 -26.97 22.08
CA GLU A 209 -13.16 -27.26 23.39
C GLU A 209 -13.44 -25.91 24.09
N PRO A 210 -14.51 -25.79 24.89
CA PRO A 210 -14.81 -24.55 25.60
C PRO A 210 -13.61 -24.04 26.42
N GLY A 211 -13.23 -22.79 26.17
CA GLY A 211 -12.08 -22.16 26.83
C GLY A 211 -10.72 -22.66 26.34
N ARG A 212 -10.65 -23.31 25.19
CA ARG A 212 -9.39 -23.82 24.63
C ARG A 212 -9.31 -23.58 23.13
N THR A 213 -8.53 -22.58 22.74
CA THR A 213 -8.41 -22.13 21.36
C THR A 213 -7.09 -22.57 20.74
N THR A 214 -7.16 -23.26 19.61
CA THR A 214 -6.03 -23.50 18.72
C THR A 214 -5.83 -22.28 17.86
N ILE A 215 -4.59 -21.80 17.77
CA ILE A 215 -4.15 -20.73 16.91
C ILE A 215 -3.26 -21.33 15.83
N ASP A 216 -3.73 -21.29 14.59
CA ASP A 216 -2.97 -21.64 13.41
C ASP A 216 -2.39 -20.36 12.82
N PHE A 217 -1.07 -20.23 12.87
CA PHE A 217 -0.32 -19.07 12.43
C PHE A 217 0.43 -19.40 11.13
N THR A 218 0.14 -18.68 10.08
CA THR A 218 0.80 -18.83 8.78
C THR A 218 1.41 -17.50 8.34
N HIS A 219 2.71 -17.51 7.95
CA HIS A 219 3.41 -16.34 7.42
C HIS A 219 4.02 -16.71 6.06
N PHE A 220 3.70 -15.96 5.02
CA PHE A 220 4.08 -16.25 3.64
C PHE A 220 4.29 -14.97 2.81
N GLY A 221 4.63 -15.13 1.52
CA GLY A 221 4.89 -14.01 0.62
C GLY A 221 6.32 -13.52 0.69
N PHE A 222 7.27 -14.38 1.13
CA PHE A 222 8.70 -14.07 1.10
C PHE A 222 9.21 -14.02 -0.34
N GLY A 223 10.05 -13.03 -0.65
CA GLY A 223 10.71 -12.92 -1.93
C GLY A 223 11.82 -13.96 -2.13
N VAL A 224 12.60 -13.78 -3.18
CA VAL A 224 13.78 -14.62 -3.49
C VAL A 224 15.07 -13.89 -3.18
N GLY A 225 16.13 -14.65 -2.86
CA GLY A 225 17.49 -14.18 -2.61
C GLY A 225 17.88 -14.20 -1.14
N GLU A 226 19.19 -14.00 -0.90
CA GLU A 226 19.83 -14.20 0.40
C GLU A 226 19.20 -13.38 1.54
N GLU A 227 18.82 -12.13 1.27
CA GLU A 227 18.20 -11.28 2.31
C GLU A 227 16.80 -11.79 2.67
N TRP A 228 16.05 -12.37 1.72
CA TRP A 228 14.78 -13.00 1.98
C TRP A 228 14.91 -14.34 2.71
N ASP A 229 15.98 -15.11 2.43
CA ASP A 229 16.27 -16.32 3.17
C ASP A 229 16.56 -16.00 4.64
N ARG A 230 17.38 -14.98 4.90
CA ARG A 230 17.64 -14.47 6.25
C ARG A 230 16.39 -13.91 6.93
N THR A 231 15.48 -13.29 6.17
CA THR A 231 14.19 -12.80 6.68
C THR A 231 13.32 -13.97 7.13
N TYR A 232 13.26 -15.03 6.34
CA TYR A 232 12.53 -16.25 6.69
C TYR A 232 13.06 -16.89 7.97
N ASP A 233 14.38 -17.11 8.05
CA ASP A 233 15.04 -17.73 9.21
C ASP A 233 14.86 -16.87 10.49
N TYR A 234 14.92 -15.55 10.35
CA TYR A 234 14.63 -14.63 11.45
C TYR A 234 13.20 -14.81 11.98
N PHE A 235 12.22 -14.84 11.09
CA PHE A 235 10.82 -14.96 11.50
C PHE A 235 10.45 -16.35 11.99
N ASP A 236 11.11 -17.39 11.53
CA ASP A 236 10.90 -18.73 12.09
C ASP A 236 11.17 -18.75 13.60
N GLN A 237 12.25 -18.13 14.03
CA GLN A 237 12.60 -18.03 15.45
C GLN A 237 11.75 -16.97 16.19
N ALA A 238 11.53 -15.82 15.57
CA ALA A 238 10.83 -14.71 16.21
C ALA A 238 9.37 -15.06 16.53
N TRP A 239 8.64 -15.66 15.56
CA TRP A 239 7.26 -16.05 15.77
C TRP A 239 7.10 -17.20 16.79
N SER A 240 8.04 -18.12 16.88
CA SER A 240 8.05 -19.13 17.95
C SER A 240 8.02 -18.46 19.33
N ARG A 241 8.94 -17.52 19.56
CA ARG A 241 9.02 -16.77 20.82
C ARG A 241 7.75 -15.93 21.10
N VAL A 242 7.17 -15.32 20.09
CA VAL A 242 5.94 -14.52 20.23
C VAL A 242 4.77 -15.41 20.64
N LEU A 243 4.59 -16.55 19.97
CA LEU A 243 3.50 -17.47 20.27
C LEU A 243 3.65 -18.12 21.66
N GLU A 244 4.87 -18.47 22.07
CA GLU A 244 5.16 -18.95 23.44
C GLU A 244 4.80 -17.89 24.51
N ARG A 245 5.21 -16.62 24.28
CA ARG A 245 4.85 -15.52 25.19
C ARG A 245 3.35 -15.29 25.26
N TYR A 246 2.67 -15.37 24.12
CA TYR A 246 1.22 -15.25 24.07
C TYR A 246 0.57 -16.33 24.94
N VAL A 247 0.91 -17.61 24.73
CA VAL A 247 0.36 -18.72 25.53
C VAL A 247 0.65 -18.52 27.02
N ALA A 248 1.89 -18.16 27.37
CA ALA A 248 2.26 -17.91 28.78
C ALA A 248 1.44 -16.75 29.38
N SER A 249 1.20 -15.68 28.64
CA SER A 249 0.45 -14.50 29.13
C SER A 249 -1.02 -14.78 29.45
N VAL A 250 -1.62 -15.77 28.78
CA VAL A 250 -3.02 -16.16 29.01
C VAL A 250 -3.19 -17.37 29.91
N SER A 251 -2.12 -18.14 30.16
CA SER A 251 -2.12 -19.28 31.08
C SER A 251 -1.98 -18.87 32.56
N SER A 252 -1.55 -17.63 32.81
CA SER A 252 -1.26 -17.09 34.13
C SER A 252 -2.44 -16.31 34.75
N LYS A 253 -3.57 -16.28 34.07
CA LYS A 253 -4.83 -15.66 34.52
C LYS A 253 -5.81 -16.72 34.98
#